data_fc8bb8e4e20132b02082f1ebe25e2c34
#
_entry.id   fc8bb8e4e20132b02082f1ebe25e2c34
#
_cell.length_a   1.000
_cell.length_b   1.000
_cell.length_c   1.000
_cell.angle_alpha   90.00
_cell.angle_beta   90.00
_cell.angle_gamma   90.00
#
_symmetry.space_group_name_H-M   'P 1'
#
loop_
_entity.id
_entity.type
_entity.pdbx_description
1 polymer ?
#
loop_
_entity_poly.entity_id
_entity_poly.type
_entity_poly.pdbx_seq_one_letter_code
_entity_poly.pdbx_strand_id
1 'polypeptide(L)'
;MYQPPHFAVTDSETLHQLIRAYPLGALITHGEGGLDANHLPFEFDAGEREHGVLCAHVARSNPLWQEVKDGDEVLVIFKAVDGYISPSWYPGKQEHHKQVPTWNYSVVHAHGRIQIRDDARFVRRLLANLTRTHEAAEPTPWKMADAPRDYLEAMVQAVVGIEIEITGLVGKFKLGQNKEAADRLGAANALQDRGQSALAEAMLTPPSSLP
;
A
#
# COMPACT_ATOMS: atom_id res chain seq x y z
N MET A 1 9.04 -0.17 12.24
CA MET A 1 10.05 -0.26 11.13
C MET A 1 11.24 0.65 11.43
N TYR A 2 12.51 0.21 11.17
CA TYR A 2 13.68 1.10 11.26
C TYR A 2 13.65 2.16 10.17
N GLN A 3 13.75 3.44 10.56
CA GLN A 3 13.46 4.59 9.70
C GLN A 3 14.52 5.69 9.89
N PRO A 4 15.64 5.63 9.11
CA PRO A 4 16.58 6.75 9.09
C PRO A 4 15.89 8.06 8.65
N PRO A 5 16.23 9.21 9.25
CA PRO A 5 15.54 10.49 8.97
C PRO A 5 15.46 10.84 7.48
N HIS A 6 16.51 10.63 6.72
CA HIS A 6 16.55 10.96 5.28
C HIS A 6 15.67 10.05 4.39
N PHE A 7 15.08 8.97 4.94
CA PHE A 7 14.13 8.10 4.25
C PHE A 7 12.74 8.16 4.86
N ALA A 8 12.58 8.88 5.96
CA ALA A 8 11.30 9.05 6.62
C ALA A 8 10.39 9.96 5.80
N VAL A 9 9.15 9.57 5.65
CA VAL A 9 8.08 10.39 5.10
C VAL A 9 7.03 10.56 6.18
N THR A 10 6.79 11.81 6.59
CA THR A 10 5.85 12.18 7.66
C THR A 10 4.64 12.96 7.14
N ASP A 11 4.70 13.41 5.89
CA ASP A 11 3.58 14.07 5.22
C ASP A 11 2.44 13.08 4.99
N SER A 12 1.33 13.27 5.69
CA SER A 12 0.18 12.36 5.66
C SER A 12 -0.41 12.21 4.26
N GLU A 13 -0.48 13.31 3.48
CA GLU A 13 -1.06 13.22 2.14
C GLU A 13 -0.21 12.37 1.20
N THR A 14 1.13 12.47 1.28
CA THR A 14 2.05 11.59 0.54
C THR A 14 1.84 10.11 0.89
N LEU A 15 1.63 9.81 2.20
CA LEU A 15 1.36 8.43 2.64
C LEU A 15 0.01 7.95 2.15
N HIS A 16 -1.02 8.78 2.21
CA HIS A 16 -2.36 8.47 1.70
C HIS A 16 -2.36 8.26 0.18
N GLN A 17 -1.59 9.05 -0.56
CA GLN A 17 -1.43 8.90 -2.02
C GLN A 17 -0.80 7.55 -2.37
N LEU A 18 0.23 7.10 -1.62
CA LEU A 18 0.81 5.78 -1.84
C LEU A 18 -0.23 4.69 -1.58
N ILE A 19 -1.00 4.76 -0.49
CA ILE A 19 -2.05 3.77 -0.18
C ILE A 19 -3.08 3.70 -1.30
N ARG A 20 -3.55 4.85 -1.81
CA ARG A 20 -4.51 4.89 -2.93
C ARG A 20 -3.94 4.36 -4.24
N ALA A 21 -2.67 4.65 -4.53
CA ALA A 21 -2.01 4.20 -5.76
C ALA A 21 -1.64 2.71 -5.74
N TYR A 22 -1.40 2.14 -4.56
CA TYR A 22 -1.01 0.74 -4.37
C TYR A 22 -1.93 0.07 -3.34
N PRO A 23 -3.22 -0.10 -3.66
CA PRO A 23 -4.25 -0.49 -2.69
C PRO A 23 -4.19 -1.96 -2.23
N LEU A 24 -3.42 -2.82 -2.93
CA LEU A 24 -3.24 -4.22 -2.51
C LEU A 24 -2.27 -4.27 -1.32
N GLY A 25 -2.83 -4.26 -0.10
CA GLY A 25 -2.07 -4.29 1.14
C GLY A 25 -1.94 -5.70 1.73
N ALA A 26 -0.85 -5.94 2.45
CA ALA A 26 -0.69 -7.14 3.29
C ALA A 26 -1.21 -6.81 4.70
N LEU A 27 -2.35 -7.37 5.07
CA LEU A 27 -2.92 -7.31 6.42
C LEU A 27 -2.26 -8.38 7.29
N ILE A 28 -1.58 -7.97 8.32
CA ILE A 28 -0.97 -8.84 9.32
C ILE A 28 -1.83 -8.83 10.57
N THR A 29 -2.25 -10.01 10.99
CA THR A 29 -3.02 -10.26 12.20
C THR A 29 -2.28 -11.22 13.12
N HIS A 30 -2.69 -11.27 14.38
CA HIS A 30 -2.19 -12.21 15.37
C HIS A 30 -3.37 -12.89 16.07
N GLY A 31 -3.61 -14.15 15.70
CA GLY A 31 -4.63 -14.99 16.32
C GLY A 31 -4.03 -16.07 17.23
N GLU A 32 -4.86 -17.05 17.63
CA GLU A 32 -4.41 -18.20 18.44
C GLU A 32 -3.35 -19.06 17.74
N GLY A 33 -3.36 -19.09 16.39
CA GLY A 33 -2.38 -19.79 15.56
C GLY A 33 -1.07 -19.00 15.37
N GLY A 34 -0.93 -17.79 15.92
CA GLY A 34 0.21 -16.90 15.75
C GLY A 34 -0.06 -15.81 14.70
N LEU A 35 1.00 -15.38 14.02
CA LEU A 35 0.91 -14.37 12.96
C LEU A 35 0.41 -14.98 11.67
N ASP A 36 -0.54 -14.29 11.03
CA ASP A 36 -1.01 -14.59 9.67
C ASP A 36 -0.99 -13.34 8.80
N ALA A 37 -0.96 -13.50 7.46
CA ALA A 37 -0.92 -12.42 6.50
C ALA A 37 -1.89 -12.67 5.34
N ASN A 38 -2.84 -11.78 5.16
CA ASN A 38 -3.80 -11.77 4.05
C ASN A 38 -3.53 -10.60 3.12
N HIS A 39 -3.51 -10.84 1.81
CA HIS A 39 -3.36 -9.79 0.79
C HIS A 39 -4.74 -9.37 0.31
N LEU A 40 -5.14 -8.13 0.62
CA LEU A 40 -6.46 -7.61 0.36
C LEU A 40 -6.38 -6.27 -0.37
N PRO A 41 -7.25 -6.00 -1.35
CA PRO A 41 -7.43 -4.65 -1.88
C PRO A 41 -8.17 -3.79 -0.85
N PHE A 42 -7.58 -2.66 -0.48
CA PHE A 42 -8.14 -1.71 0.48
C PHE A 42 -8.69 -0.47 -0.23
N GLU A 43 -9.86 -0.04 0.21
CA GLU A 43 -10.35 1.32 0.00
C GLU A 43 -9.88 2.18 1.18
N PHE A 44 -9.27 3.32 0.90
CA PHE A 44 -8.86 4.29 1.90
C PHE A 44 -9.83 5.47 1.94
N ASP A 45 -10.40 5.72 3.10
CA ASP A 45 -11.26 6.87 3.38
C ASP A 45 -10.58 7.77 4.42
N ALA A 46 -10.24 9.00 4.00
CA ALA A 46 -9.65 9.99 4.88
C ALA A 46 -10.63 10.44 5.98
N GLY A 47 -11.93 10.50 5.68
CA GLY A 47 -13.03 10.81 6.60
C GLY A 47 -12.74 11.93 7.60
N GLU A 48 -13.37 11.82 8.78
CA GLU A 48 -13.15 12.74 9.91
C GLU A 48 -12.10 12.21 10.92
N ARG A 49 -11.54 11.03 10.68
CA ARG A 49 -10.56 10.39 11.57
C ARG A 49 -9.15 10.92 11.26
N GLU A 50 -8.34 11.11 12.29
CA GLU A 50 -7.01 11.71 12.20
C GLU A 50 -6.10 11.11 11.12
N HIS A 51 -6.14 9.77 10.97
CA HIS A 51 -5.32 9.06 9.99
C HIS A 51 -6.17 8.35 8.92
N GLY A 52 -7.50 8.45 8.99
CA GLY A 52 -8.43 7.79 8.08
C GLY A 52 -8.73 6.34 8.44
N VAL A 53 -9.41 5.67 7.52
CA VAL A 53 -9.92 4.29 7.68
C VAL A 53 -9.59 3.49 6.43
N LEU A 54 -9.22 2.22 6.63
CA LEU A 54 -9.07 1.23 5.57
C LEU A 54 -10.28 0.30 5.57
N CYS A 55 -10.89 0.10 4.40
CA CYS A 55 -11.99 -0.84 4.22
C CYS A 55 -11.59 -1.93 3.23
N ALA A 56 -11.87 -3.18 3.57
CA ALA A 56 -11.63 -4.35 2.72
C ALA A 56 -12.72 -5.40 2.93
N HIS A 57 -12.65 -6.50 2.19
CA HIS A 57 -13.47 -7.66 2.44
C HIS A 57 -12.67 -8.94 2.27
N VAL A 58 -13.11 -10.01 2.92
CA VAL A 58 -12.61 -11.37 2.75
C VAL A 58 -13.73 -12.30 2.31
N ALA A 59 -13.39 -13.39 1.66
CA ALA A 59 -14.36 -14.45 1.44
C ALA A 59 -14.91 -14.96 2.79
N ARG A 60 -16.18 -15.27 2.88
CA ARG A 60 -16.78 -15.81 4.12
C ARG A 60 -16.14 -17.12 4.59
N SER A 61 -15.52 -17.87 3.66
CA SER A 61 -14.75 -19.08 3.96
C SER A 61 -13.33 -18.80 4.49
N ASN A 62 -12.85 -17.56 4.43
CA ASN A 62 -11.56 -17.18 5.04
C ASN A 62 -11.75 -17.10 6.56
N PRO A 63 -10.96 -17.83 7.38
CA PRO A 63 -11.15 -17.88 8.83
C PRO A 63 -10.79 -16.55 9.54
N LEU A 64 -10.07 -15.65 8.91
CA LEU A 64 -9.56 -14.40 9.49
C LEU A 64 -10.64 -13.65 10.30
N TRP A 65 -11.83 -13.49 9.75
CA TRP A 65 -12.91 -12.71 10.40
C TRP A 65 -13.48 -13.38 11.66
N GLN A 66 -13.18 -14.67 11.89
CA GLN A 66 -13.56 -15.44 13.10
C GLN A 66 -12.41 -15.50 14.10
N GLU A 67 -11.17 -15.36 13.65
CA GLU A 67 -9.96 -15.47 14.48
C GLU A 67 -9.58 -14.14 15.12
N VAL A 68 -9.93 -13.00 14.49
CA VAL A 68 -9.71 -11.67 15.08
C VAL A 68 -10.93 -11.19 15.85
N LYS A 69 -10.71 -10.30 16.81
CA LYS A 69 -11.75 -9.64 17.59
C LYS A 69 -11.79 -8.15 17.25
N ASP A 70 -12.98 -7.56 17.36
CA ASP A 70 -13.14 -6.11 17.23
C ASP A 70 -12.24 -5.38 18.22
N GLY A 71 -11.43 -4.46 17.70
CA GLY A 71 -10.46 -3.69 18.47
C GLY A 71 -9.06 -4.29 18.53
N ASP A 72 -8.84 -5.49 17.98
CA ASP A 72 -7.49 -6.06 17.89
C ASP A 72 -6.55 -5.18 17.08
N GLU A 73 -5.30 -5.08 17.52
CA GLU A 73 -4.26 -4.35 16.84
C GLU A 73 -3.78 -5.12 15.62
N VAL A 74 -3.73 -4.43 14.47
CA VAL A 74 -3.30 -4.99 13.21
C VAL A 74 -2.31 -4.07 12.49
N LEU A 75 -1.59 -4.64 11.54
CA LEU A 75 -0.68 -3.91 10.67
C LEU A 75 -1.04 -4.17 9.20
N VAL A 76 -1.24 -3.11 8.42
CA VAL A 76 -1.34 -3.23 6.96
C VAL A 76 -0.09 -2.64 6.33
N ILE A 77 0.56 -3.41 5.44
CA ILE A 77 1.75 -2.98 4.71
C ILE A 77 1.37 -2.73 3.26
N PHE A 78 1.52 -1.48 2.81
CA PHE A 78 1.42 -1.09 1.42
C PHE A 78 2.81 -0.90 0.84
N LYS A 79 3.13 -1.68 -0.19
CA LYS A 79 4.41 -1.62 -0.89
C LYS A 79 4.20 -1.08 -2.29
N ALA A 80 4.93 -0.01 -2.60
CA ALA A 80 4.96 0.55 -3.94
C ALA A 80 6.12 -0.02 -4.76
N VAL A 81 6.78 0.84 -5.54
CA VAL A 81 7.92 0.45 -6.36
C VAL A 81 9.12 0.00 -5.53
N ASP A 82 9.84 -1.01 -6.02
CA ASP A 82 11.12 -1.45 -5.46
C ASP A 82 12.06 -2.00 -6.54
N GLY A 83 13.35 -2.01 -6.23
CA GLY A 83 14.33 -2.62 -7.10
C GLY A 83 15.74 -2.63 -6.54
N TYR A 84 16.53 -3.55 -7.08
CA TYR A 84 17.96 -3.64 -6.81
C TYR A 84 18.71 -2.49 -7.49
N ILE A 85 19.69 -1.92 -6.79
CA ILE A 85 20.56 -0.85 -7.31
C ILE A 85 22.00 -1.35 -7.29
N SER A 86 22.59 -1.47 -8.48
CA SER A 86 23.99 -1.86 -8.64
C SER A 86 24.91 -0.67 -8.36
N PRO A 87 26.04 -0.90 -7.64
CA PRO A 87 27.10 0.10 -7.50
C PRO A 87 27.65 0.58 -8.84
N SER A 88 27.60 -0.27 -9.86
CA SER A 88 28.12 0.04 -11.22
C SER A 88 27.33 1.13 -11.93
N TRP A 89 26.14 1.48 -11.44
CA TRP A 89 25.32 2.55 -12.00
C TRP A 89 25.64 3.93 -11.43
N TYR A 90 26.49 3.98 -10.40
CA TYR A 90 26.92 5.22 -9.77
C TYR A 90 28.22 5.74 -10.41
N PRO A 91 28.22 6.93 -11.05
CA PRO A 91 29.46 7.57 -11.56
C PRO A 91 30.54 7.71 -10.48
N GLY A 92 30.18 8.12 -9.27
CA GLY A 92 31.12 8.28 -8.15
C GLY A 92 31.84 6.99 -7.75
N LYS A 93 31.37 5.79 -8.15
CA LYS A 93 32.11 4.55 -7.96
C LYS A 93 33.47 4.59 -8.65
N GLN A 94 33.56 5.22 -9.83
CA GLN A 94 34.82 5.30 -10.59
C GLN A 94 35.85 6.19 -9.90
N GLU A 95 35.37 7.15 -9.07
CA GLU A 95 36.22 8.14 -8.42
C GLU A 95 36.78 7.61 -7.08
N HIS A 96 35.94 7.00 -6.25
CA HIS A 96 36.33 6.66 -4.88
C HIS A 96 36.10 5.21 -4.46
N HIS A 97 35.47 4.36 -5.30
CA HIS A 97 35.19 2.93 -5.06
C HIS A 97 34.40 2.61 -3.76
N LYS A 98 33.70 3.58 -3.15
CA LYS A 98 33.00 3.45 -1.86
C LYS A 98 31.49 3.25 -2.03
N GLN A 99 31.08 2.52 -3.04
CA GLN A 99 29.68 2.20 -3.30
C GLN A 99 29.41 0.71 -3.10
N VAL A 100 28.25 0.37 -2.55
CA VAL A 100 27.81 -1.01 -2.29
C VAL A 100 26.44 -1.28 -2.91
N PRO A 101 26.11 -2.54 -3.23
CA PRO A 101 24.78 -2.91 -3.67
C PRO A 101 23.72 -2.55 -2.63
N THR A 102 22.52 -2.18 -3.11
CA THR A 102 21.40 -1.90 -2.22
C THR A 102 20.07 -2.17 -2.92
N TRP A 103 18.97 -2.07 -2.15
CA TRP A 103 17.61 -2.00 -2.67
C TRP A 103 17.03 -0.61 -2.39
N ASN A 104 16.35 -0.05 -3.40
CA ASN A 104 15.47 1.08 -3.22
C ASN A 104 14.01 0.61 -3.20
N TYR A 105 13.18 1.26 -2.42
CA TYR A 105 11.78 0.90 -2.25
C TYR A 105 10.99 2.01 -1.56
N SER A 106 9.67 2.01 -1.74
CA SER A 106 8.72 2.82 -0.99
C SER A 106 7.70 1.93 -0.30
N VAL A 107 7.46 2.17 0.98
CA VAL A 107 6.53 1.38 1.80
C VAL A 107 5.84 2.26 2.82
N VAL A 108 4.55 1.98 3.06
CA VAL A 108 3.77 2.55 4.16
C VAL A 108 3.27 1.42 5.06
N HIS A 109 3.49 1.58 6.35
CA HIS A 109 2.92 0.75 7.40
C HIS A 109 1.76 1.52 8.06
N ALA A 110 0.55 1.00 7.94
CA ALA A 110 -0.63 1.50 8.63
C ALA A 110 -0.91 0.59 9.83
N HIS A 111 -0.68 1.12 11.03
CA HIS A 111 -1.11 0.49 12.28
C HIS A 111 -2.55 0.86 12.52
N GLY A 112 -3.37 -0.08 13.02
CA GLY A 112 -4.78 0.20 13.23
C GLY A 112 -5.48 -0.80 14.12
N ARG A 113 -6.78 -0.56 14.33
CA ARG A 113 -7.69 -1.45 15.05
C ARG A 113 -8.74 -1.98 14.11
N ILE A 114 -8.83 -3.31 14.03
CA ILE A 114 -9.76 -3.99 13.13
C ILE A 114 -11.16 -4.05 13.72
N GLN A 115 -12.17 -3.95 12.85
CA GLN A 115 -13.59 -4.22 13.14
C GLN A 115 -14.17 -5.10 12.04
N ILE A 116 -14.88 -6.14 12.44
CA ILE A 116 -15.59 -7.01 11.50
C ILE A 116 -16.94 -6.42 11.16
N ARG A 117 -17.22 -6.30 9.87
CA ARG A 117 -18.44 -5.71 9.34
C ARG A 117 -19.26 -6.74 8.57
N ASP A 118 -19.85 -7.69 9.31
CA ASP A 118 -20.74 -8.70 8.72
C ASP A 118 -22.15 -8.16 8.54
N ASP A 119 -22.28 -7.06 7.79
CA ASP A 119 -23.57 -6.51 7.40
C ASP A 119 -23.63 -6.21 5.90
N ALA A 120 -24.75 -6.58 5.27
CA ALA A 120 -24.93 -6.48 3.83
C ALA A 120 -24.91 -5.02 3.31
N ARG A 121 -25.27 -4.03 4.12
CA ARG A 121 -25.25 -2.61 3.74
C ARG A 121 -23.82 -2.10 3.61
N PHE A 122 -22.97 -2.42 4.60
CA PHE A 122 -21.55 -2.08 4.56
C PHE A 122 -20.87 -2.76 3.36
N VAL A 123 -21.07 -4.08 3.21
CA VAL A 123 -20.47 -4.85 2.12
C VAL A 123 -20.88 -4.29 0.75
N ARG A 124 -22.16 -4.01 0.52
CA ARG A 124 -22.62 -3.43 -0.76
C ARG A 124 -21.97 -2.08 -1.05
N ARG A 125 -21.88 -1.20 -0.05
CA ARG A 125 -21.24 0.11 -0.22
C ARG A 125 -19.77 -0.05 -0.57
N LEU A 126 -19.05 -0.92 0.14
CA LEU A 126 -17.64 -1.20 -0.11
C LEU A 126 -17.42 -1.75 -1.53
N LEU A 127 -18.16 -2.77 -1.94
CA LEU A 127 -18.07 -3.37 -3.28
C LEU A 127 -18.38 -2.34 -4.37
N ALA A 128 -19.40 -1.51 -4.17
CA ALA A 128 -19.75 -0.46 -5.11
C ALA A 128 -18.66 0.60 -5.25
N ASN A 129 -17.99 0.96 -4.16
CA ASN A 129 -16.89 1.93 -4.16
C ASN A 129 -15.65 1.34 -4.82
N LEU A 130 -15.23 0.13 -4.44
CA LEU A 130 -14.10 -0.57 -5.07
C LEU A 130 -14.31 -0.71 -6.59
N THR A 131 -15.50 -1.16 -6.99
CA THR A 131 -15.85 -1.27 -8.41
C THR A 131 -15.71 0.08 -9.12
N ARG A 132 -16.32 1.14 -8.57
CA ARG A 132 -16.25 2.48 -9.18
C ARG A 132 -14.83 2.98 -9.31
N THR A 133 -13.99 2.76 -8.30
CA THR A 133 -12.60 3.22 -8.28
C THR A 133 -11.76 2.48 -9.35
N HIS A 134 -11.87 1.16 -9.40
CA HIS A 134 -11.03 0.35 -10.29
C HIS A 134 -11.52 0.34 -11.74
N GLU A 135 -12.82 0.49 -11.97
CA GLU A 135 -13.42 0.56 -13.30
C GLU A 135 -13.34 1.96 -13.94
N ALA A 136 -12.96 2.99 -13.16
CA ALA A 136 -13.00 4.38 -13.64
C ALA A 136 -12.14 4.64 -14.88
N ALA A 137 -11.09 3.86 -15.12
CA ALA A 137 -10.19 4.00 -16.27
C ALA A 137 -10.60 3.14 -17.48
N GLU A 138 -11.60 2.25 -17.32
CA GLU A 138 -12.03 1.38 -18.40
C GLU A 138 -12.89 2.14 -19.44
N PRO A 139 -12.73 1.86 -20.75
CA PRO A 139 -13.55 2.48 -21.80
C PRO A 139 -15.05 2.25 -21.62
N THR A 140 -15.42 1.12 -21.02
CA THR A 140 -16.80 0.76 -20.68
C THR A 140 -16.81 0.23 -19.24
N PRO A 141 -16.90 1.12 -18.23
CA PRO A 141 -16.84 0.71 -16.84
C PRO A 141 -17.95 -0.27 -16.47
N TRP A 142 -17.59 -1.41 -15.89
CA TRP A 142 -18.57 -2.35 -15.33
C TRP A 142 -19.26 -1.74 -14.11
N LYS A 143 -20.54 -2.02 -13.97
CA LYS A 143 -21.37 -1.54 -12.84
C LYS A 143 -22.07 -2.72 -12.20
N MET A 144 -22.28 -2.65 -10.90
CA MET A 144 -23.03 -3.70 -10.18
C MET A 144 -24.39 -3.98 -10.82
N ALA A 145 -25.05 -2.97 -11.41
CA ALA A 145 -26.33 -3.12 -12.09
C ALA A 145 -26.27 -3.95 -13.39
N ASP A 146 -25.08 -4.25 -13.91
CA ASP A 146 -24.91 -5.09 -15.12
C ASP A 146 -25.06 -6.58 -14.82
N ALA A 147 -24.97 -6.96 -13.53
CA ALA A 147 -25.16 -8.35 -13.09
C ALA A 147 -26.60 -8.60 -12.59
N PRO A 148 -27.14 -9.84 -12.71
CA PRO A 148 -28.42 -10.21 -12.16
C PRO A 148 -28.49 -9.95 -10.65
N ARG A 149 -29.65 -9.50 -10.18
CA ARG A 149 -29.84 -9.09 -8.78
C ARG A 149 -29.62 -10.25 -7.79
N ASP A 150 -30.14 -11.42 -8.10
CA ASP A 150 -29.98 -12.62 -7.27
C ASP A 150 -28.52 -13.07 -7.17
N TYR A 151 -27.77 -12.96 -8.27
CA TYR A 151 -26.34 -13.21 -8.28
C TYR A 151 -25.61 -12.23 -7.38
N LEU A 152 -25.88 -10.92 -7.48
CA LEU A 152 -25.27 -9.91 -6.62
C LEU A 152 -25.58 -10.13 -5.14
N GLU A 153 -26.84 -10.49 -4.81
CA GLU A 153 -27.21 -10.84 -3.45
C GLU A 153 -26.37 -12.01 -2.92
N ALA A 154 -26.20 -13.06 -3.72
CA ALA A 154 -25.38 -14.22 -3.36
C ALA A 154 -23.91 -13.80 -3.15
N MET A 155 -23.34 -12.93 -4.02
CA MET A 155 -21.97 -12.46 -3.90
C MET A 155 -21.75 -11.60 -2.65
N VAL A 156 -22.72 -10.75 -2.29
CA VAL A 156 -22.68 -9.96 -1.06
C VAL A 156 -22.67 -10.87 0.18
N GLN A 157 -23.45 -11.95 0.18
CA GLN A 157 -23.50 -12.92 1.28
C GLN A 157 -22.23 -13.78 1.36
N ALA A 158 -21.49 -13.92 0.24
CA ALA A 158 -20.28 -14.74 0.18
C ALA A 158 -19.03 -14.05 0.75
N VAL A 159 -19.12 -12.79 1.17
CA VAL A 159 -18.00 -12.02 1.72
C VAL A 159 -18.35 -11.40 3.06
N VAL A 160 -17.32 -11.05 3.82
CA VAL A 160 -17.41 -10.33 5.10
C VAL A 160 -16.57 -9.06 4.99
N GLY A 161 -17.13 -7.93 5.39
CA GLY A 161 -16.44 -6.64 5.41
C GLY A 161 -15.45 -6.54 6.57
N ILE A 162 -14.40 -5.76 6.34
CA ILE A 162 -13.39 -5.41 7.33
C ILE A 162 -13.23 -3.89 7.30
N GLU A 163 -13.22 -3.28 8.46
CA GLU A 163 -12.89 -1.87 8.65
C GLU A 163 -11.71 -1.76 9.61
N ILE A 164 -10.72 -0.94 9.29
CA ILE A 164 -9.55 -0.73 10.14
C ILE A 164 -9.41 0.77 10.38
N GLU A 165 -9.64 1.20 11.63
CA GLU A 165 -9.32 2.55 12.05
C GLU A 165 -7.80 2.70 12.17
N ILE A 166 -7.21 3.59 11.36
CA ILE A 166 -5.76 3.81 11.38
C ILE A 166 -5.41 4.60 12.65
N THR A 167 -4.50 4.06 13.46
CA THR A 167 -3.97 4.69 14.68
C THR A 167 -2.60 5.31 14.47
N GLY A 168 -1.94 5.00 13.36
CA GLY A 168 -0.64 5.59 13.01
C GLY A 168 -0.14 5.12 11.66
N LEU A 169 0.56 6.02 10.98
CA LEU A 169 1.19 5.78 9.68
C LEU A 169 2.71 5.93 9.80
N VAL A 170 3.45 5.02 9.20
CA VAL A 170 4.92 5.06 9.13
C VAL A 170 5.35 4.86 7.69
N GLY A 171 5.86 5.91 7.03
CA GLY A 171 6.31 5.87 5.65
C GLY A 171 7.83 5.83 5.52
N LYS A 172 8.37 4.91 4.72
CA LYS A 172 9.79 4.85 4.39
C LYS A 172 9.98 4.77 2.88
N PHE A 173 10.54 5.83 2.32
CA PHE A 173 10.86 5.93 0.90
C PHE A 173 12.38 6.00 0.75
N LYS A 174 13.00 4.83 0.59
CA LYS A 174 14.43 4.70 0.36
C LYS A 174 14.69 4.75 -1.15
N LEU A 175 14.96 5.94 -1.66
CA LEU A 175 15.05 6.24 -3.09
C LEU A 175 16.39 6.87 -3.49
N GLY A 176 17.42 6.72 -2.64
CA GLY A 176 18.76 7.27 -2.91
C GLY A 176 18.93 8.73 -2.49
N GLN A 177 18.09 9.28 -1.60
CA GLN A 177 18.16 10.67 -1.14
C GLN A 177 19.51 11.00 -0.46
N ASN A 178 20.16 10.00 0.09
CA ASN A 178 21.49 10.08 0.72
C ASN A 178 22.65 9.99 -0.28
N LYS A 179 22.38 9.94 -1.57
CA LYS A 179 23.38 9.88 -2.63
C LYS A 179 23.52 11.24 -3.31
N GLU A 180 24.68 11.49 -3.89
CA GLU A 180 24.90 12.66 -4.74
C GLU A 180 23.96 12.64 -5.95
N ALA A 181 23.65 13.84 -6.46
CA ALA A 181 22.70 13.97 -7.59
C ALA A 181 23.15 13.19 -8.83
N ALA A 182 24.46 13.19 -9.14
CA ALA A 182 25.03 12.45 -10.26
C ALA A 182 24.85 10.93 -10.10
N ASP A 183 25.08 10.38 -8.91
CA ASP A 183 24.89 8.97 -8.62
C ASP A 183 23.42 8.57 -8.71
N ARG A 184 22.53 9.39 -8.15
CA ARG A 184 21.09 9.14 -8.22
C ARG A 184 20.59 9.16 -9.67
N LEU A 185 21.05 10.13 -10.47
CA LEU A 185 20.72 10.21 -11.90
C LEU A 185 21.27 9.00 -12.67
N GLY A 186 22.52 8.59 -12.44
CA GLY A 186 23.12 7.42 -13.06
C GLY A 186 22.34 6.15 -12.78
N ALA A 187 21.93 5.94 -11.52
CA ALA A 187 21.10 4.79 -11.16
C ALA A 187 19.70 4.85 -11.77
N ALA A 188 19.06 6.04 -11.83
CA ALA A 188 17.75 6.20 -12.45
C ALA A 188 17.79 5.91 -13.95
N ASN A 189 18.80 6.40 -14.68
CA ASN A 189 18.99 6.10 -16.10
C ASN A 189 19.16 4.59 -16.34
N ALA A 190 19.98 3.93 -15.51
CA ALA A 190 20.20 2.49 -15.61
C ALA A 190 18.92 1.66 -15.33
N LEU A 191 18.03 2.14 -14.48
CA LEU A 191 16.70 1.55 -14.25
C LEU A 191 15.79 1.77 -15.44
N GLN A 192 15.78 2.97 -16.02
CA GLN A 192 15.01 3.32 -17.22
C GLN A 192 15.36 2.38 -18.38
N ASP A 193 16.67 2.18 -18.64
CA ASP A 193 17.18 1.28 -19.68
C ASP A 193 16.76 -0.19 -19.49
N ARG A 194 16.37 -0.56 -18.26
CA ARG A 194 15.89 -1.90 -17.87
C ARG A 194 14.37 -2.00 -17.76
N GLY A 195 13.63 -0.97 -18.19
CA GLY A 195 12.18 -0.94 -18.15
C GLY A 195 11.59 -0.74 -16.74
N GLN A 196 12.40 -0.32 -15.74
CA GLN A 196 11.95 -0.04 -14.37
C GLN A 196 11.65 1.46 -14.18
N SER A 197 10.88 2.02 -15.09
CA SER A 197 10.63 3.46 -15.20
C SER A 197 9.99 4.05 -13.93
N ALA A 198 9.04 3.34 -13.32
CA ALA A 198 8.37 3.83 -12.13
C ALA A 198 9.32 4.04 -10.93
N LEU A 199 10.30 3.12 -10.74
CA LEU A 199 11.32 3.30 -9.71
C LEU A 199 12.30 4.43 -10.08
N ALA A 200 12.68 4.53 -11.35
CA ALA A 200 13.54 5.61 -11.84
C ALA A 200 12.91 6.99 -11.57
N GLU A 201 11.64 7.17 -11.91
CA GLU A 201 10.88 8.40 -11.64
C GLU A 201 10.81 8.70 -10.15
N ALA A 202 10.47 7.71 -9.32
CA ALA A 202 10.42 7.88 -7.87
C ALA A 202 11.78 8.31 -7.28
N MET A 203 12.90 7.84 -7.84
CA MET A 203 14.25 8.23 -7.43
C MET A 203 14.58 9.67 -7.81
N LEU A 204 14.07 10.17 -8.95
CA LEU A 204 14.33 11.54 -9.42
C LEU A 204 13.48 12.58 -8.70
N THR A 205 12.27 12.20 -8.30
CA THR A 205 11.31 13.07 -7.59
C THR A 205 10.90 12.48 -6.23
N PRO A 206 11.89 12.18 -5.35
CA PRO A 206 11.51 11.66 -4.04
C PRO A 206 10.70 12.71 -3.28
N PRO A 207 9.68 12.31 -2.49
CA PRO A 207 9.00 13.24 -1.60
C PRO A 207 10.02 13.95 -0.72
N SER A 208 9.80 15.23 -0.48
CA SER A 208 10.70 16.03 0.35
C SER A 208 10.81 15.37 1.73
N SER A 209 12.01 14.93 2.11
CA SER A 209 12.30 14.72 3.52
C SER A 209 12.18 16.09 4.19
N LEU A 210 11.41 16.18 5.28
CA LEU A 210 11.37 17.38 6.08
C LEU A 210 12.80 17.79 6.50
N PRO A 211 13.06 19.11 6.58
CA PRO A 211 14.35 19.64 6.99
C PRO A 211 14.78 19.18 8.37
#